data_0c641bb9e703477f7b59f8f699b5ea80
#
_entry.id   0c641bb9e703477f7b59f8f699b5ea80
#
_cell.length_a   1.000
_cell.length_b   1.000
_cell.length_c   1.000
_cell.angle_alpha   90.00
_cell.angle_beta   90.00
_cell.angle_gamma   90.00
#
_symmetry.space_group_name_H-M   'P 1'
#
loop_
_entity.id
_entity.type
_entity.pdbx_description
1 polymer ?
#
loop_
_entity_poly.entity_id
_entity_poly.type
_entity_poly.pdbx_seq_one_letter_code
_entity_poly.pdbx_strand_id
1 'polypeptide(L)'
;TGSTDVYYNFGLEYYFAAEKKLPEPVLLFWQTTPTLMVGKYQNILEEINKPYADAHRIRLVRRMSGGGTIYTDLGGWQFTFIEHSDQTQIDFSQYIGPVVDAVRELGADADFNGRNDLLIGGRKFSGNAQYRLPGCIVHHGSLLYDTDLAQMAAATTVDPYKIQSKSIKSVRDRVTNISEHLPRKLPAEQFKACMLRHLMRGSTQTYCPTPADDARIRALAEEKFAAWDAVYGRNPRFNIERTGHFAGGKFTFRLDVQRGVICQASVWGDFFSTLSAETIAAAVTGCRYDRASVLTALRAGGIDGAV
;
A
#
# COMPACT_ATOMS: atom_id res chain seq x y z
N THR A 1 -3.48 14.77 9.26
CA THR A 1 -2.33 15.67 9.15
C THR A 1 -2.68 16.83 8.22
N GLY A 2 -2.03 17.97 8.37
CA GLY A 2 -2.17 19.11 7.46
C GLY A 2 -1.19 19.08 6.28
N SER A 3 -0.27 18.13 6.25
CA SER A 3 0.71 18.00 5.16
C SER A 3 0.13 17.24 3.97
N THR A 4 0.43 17.70 2.75
CA THR A 4 0.17 16.99 1.49
C THR A 4 1.45 16.36 0.92
N ASP A 5 2.55 16.42 1.64
CA ASP A 5 3.80 15.77 1.28
C ASP A 5 3.75 14.29 1.66
N VAL A 6 3.80 13.41 0.66
CA VAL A 6 3.71 11.96 0.86
C VAL A 6 4.89 11.42 1.68
N TYR A 7 6.09 11.97 1.49
CA TYR A 7 7.27 11.49 2.22
C TYR A 7 7.16 11.86 3.70
N TYR A 8 6.74 13.09 3.99
CA TYR A 8 6.47 13.53 5.36
C TYR A 8 5.38 12.67 6.02
N ASN A 9 4.26 12.41 5.33
CA ASN A 9 3.16 11.63 5.88
C ASN A 9 3.57 10.18 6.16
N PHE A 10 4.36 9.54 5.31
CA PHE A 10 4.94 8.22 5.62
C PHE A 10 6.04 8.28 6.69
N GLY A 11 6.82 9.34 6.74
CA GLY A 11 7.77 9.58 7.83
C GLY A 11 7.05 9.68 9.18
N LEU A 12 5.91 10.39 9.22
CA LEU A 12 5.03 10.50 10.39
C LEU A 12 4.43 9.15 10.79
N GLU A 13 3.92 8.38 9.82
CA GLU A 13 3.43 7.02 10.03
C GLU A 13 4.51 6.13 10.67
N TYR A 14 5.70 6.12 10.08
CA TYR A 14 6.81 5.34 10.58
C TYR A 14 7.29 5.81 11.97
N TYR A 15 7.32 7.11 12.21
CA TYR A 15 7.71 7.69 13.49
C TYR A 15 6.83 7.19 14.64
N PHE A 16 5.51 7.25 14.47
CA PHE A 16 4.58 6.72 15.48
C PHE A 16 4.65 5.20 15.63
N ALA A 17 4.88 4.49 14.54
CA ALA A 17 4.93 3.03 14.57
C ALA A 17 6.23 2.48 15.21
N ALA A 18 7.38 3.14 14.97
CA ALA A 18 8.68 2.61 15.35
C ALA A 18 9.31 3.31 16.56
N GLU A 19 9.12 4.62 16.70
CA GLU A 19 9.89 5.43 17.64
C GLU A 19 9.03 6.06 18.75
N LYS A 20 7.92 6.74 18.38
CA LYS A 20 7.06 7.46 19.34
C LYS A 20 5.92 6.57 19.84
N LYS A 21 6.21 5.50 20.49
CA LYS A 21 5.21 4.54 20.98
C LYS A 21 4.23 5.20 21.95
N LEU A 22 3.09 5.66 21.44
CA LEU A 22 1.98 6.14 22.26
C LEU A 22 1.18 4.96 22.82
N PRO A 23 0.64 5.06 24.05
CA PRO A 23 -0.15 3.97 24.64
C PRO A 23 -1.47 3.74 23.92
N GLU A 24 -2.03 4.80 23.35
CA GLU A 24 -3.31 4.75 22.61
C GLU A 24 -3.07 4.55 21.11
N PRO A 25 -4.00 3.90 20.40
CA PRO A 25 -3.95 3.81 18.95
C PRO A 25 -3.90 5.19 18.28
N VAL A 26 -3.10 5.32 17.23
CA VAL A 26 -2.97 6.56 16.46
C VAL A 26 -3.73 6.45 15.16
N LEU A 27 -4.56 7.44 14.86
CA LEU A 27 -5.19 7.63 13.55
C LEU A 27 -4.51 8.78 12.81
N LEU A 28 -4.02 8.50 11.60
CA LEU A 28 -3.64 9.52 10.64
C LEU A 28 -4.69 9.57 9.53
N PHE A 29 -5.15 10.78 9.18
CA PHE A 29 -6.05 11.00 8.04
C PHE A 29 -5.47 12.13 7.19
N TRP A 30 -5.17 11.85 5.91
CA TRP A 30 -4.31 12.71 5.12
C TRP A 30 -4.55 12.62 3.61
N GLN A 31 -4.02 13.60 2.88
CA GLN A 31 -4.03 13.69 1.42
C GLN A 31 -2.60 13.86 0.90
N THR A 32 -2.43 13.71 -0.41
CA THR A 32 -1.18 14.02 -1.08
C THR A 32 -1.42 14.87 -2.34
N THR A 33 -0.40 15.59 -2.77
CA THR A 33 -0.27 15.97 -4.18
C THR A 33 -0.20 14.71 -5.04
N PRO A 34 -0.40 14.78 -6.38
CA PRO A 34 -0.37 13.62 -7.26
C PRO A 34 0.82 12.69 -6.97
N THR A 35 0.53 11.45 -6.62
CA THR A 35 1.51 10.47 -6.13
C THR A 35 1.15 9.05 -6.57
N LEU A 36 2.14 8.29 -6.99
CA LEU A 36 2.10 6.84 -7.15
C LEU A 36 2.77 6.18 -5.93
N MET A 37 2.01 5.36 -5.21
CA MET A 37 2.50 4.60 -4.06
C MET A 37 2.66 3.13 -4.46
N VAL A 38 3.91 2.71 -4.63
CA VAL A 38 4.25 1.34 -5.03
C VAL A 38 4.32 0.45 -3.78
N GLY A 39 3.81 -0.77 -3.87
CA GLY A 39 3.92 -1.76 -2.80
C GLY A 39 5.37 -2.15 -2.51
N LYS A 40 5.65 -2.58 -1.27
CA LYS A 40 7.00 -2.94 -0.81
C LYS A 40 7.73 -3.88 -1.76
N TYR A 41 7.01 -4.84 -2.35
CA TYR A 41 7.56 -5.95 -3.13
C TYR A 41 7.35 -5.83 -4.65
N GLN A 42 6.96 -4.65 -5.14
CA GLN A 42 6.75 -4.42 -6.55
C GLN A 42 8.01 -3.88 -7.23
N ASN A 43 8.20 -4.25 -8.51
CA ASN A 43 9.16 -3.58 -9.37
C ASN A 43 8.56 -2.29 -9.89
N ILE A 44 9.06 -1.16 -9.40
CA ILE A 44 8.48 0.15 -9.71
C ILE A 44 8.41 0.43 -11.22
N LEU A 45 9.40 -0.01 -12.00
CA LEU A 45 9.46 0.24 -13.44
C LEU A 45 8.45 -0.57 -14.25
N GLU A 46 7.94 -1.67 -13.67
CA GLU A 46 6.90 -2.50 -14.30
C GLU A 46 5.48 -2.07 -13.92
N GLU A 47 5.35 -1.20 -12.91
CA GLU A 47 4.06 -0.82 -12.33
C GLU A 47 3.60 0.58 -12.73
N ILE A 48 4.51 1.41 -13.25
CA ILE A 48 4.23 2.82 -13.52
C ILE A 48 4.61 3.23 -14.94
N ASN A 49 3.91 4.23 -15.45
CA ASN A 49 4.33 4.97 -16.64
C ASN A 49 5.30 6.08 -16.22
N LYS A 50 6.60 5.73 -16.09
CA LYS A 50 7.63 6.67 -15.61
C LYS A 50 7.72 7.97 -16.44
N PRO A 51 7.73 7.93 -17.81
CA PRO A 51 7.74 9.16 -18.60
C PRO A 51 6.54 10.07 -18.32
N TYR A 52 5.34 9.48 -18.18
CA TYR A 52 4.15 10.24 -17.84
C TYR A 52 4.23 10.85 -16.43
N ALA A 53 4.67 10.04 -15.46
CA ALA A 53 4.82 10.50 -14.08
C ALA A 53 5.78 11.69 -13.97
N ASP A 54 6.92 11.65 -14.67
CA ASP A 54 7.90 12.72 -14.69
C ASP A 54 7.34 14.00 -15.36
N ALA A 55 6.70 13.86 -16.52
CA ALA A 55 6.10 14.99 -17.25
C ALA A 55 5.02 15.71 -16.43
N HIS A 56 4.27 14.97 -15.60
CA HIS A 56 3.19 15.51 -14.78
C HIS A 56 3.58 15.74 -13.32
N ARG A 57 4.88 15.63 -12.98
CA ARG A 57 5.42 15.83 -11.62
C ARG A 57 4.71 14.97 -10.57
N ILE A 58 4.32 13.75 -10.94
CA ILE A 58 3.73 12.78 -10.03
C ILE A 58 4.83 12.21 -9.16
N ARG A 59 4.68 12.32 -7.84
CA ARG A 59 5.66 11.80 -6.88
C ARG A 59 5.62 10.28 -6.86
N LEU A 60 6.75 9.68 -6.56
CA LEU A 60 6.89 8.22 -6.45
C LEU A 60 7.36 7.87 -5.06
N VAL A 61 6.67 6.95 -4.41
CA VAL A 61 7.06 6.46 -3.09
C VAL A 61 6.84 4.95 -2.99
N ARG A 62 7.74 4.27 -2.30
CA ARG A 62 7.57 2.87 -1.93
C ARG A 62 7.06 2.80 -0.50
N ARG A 63 5.84 2.28 -0.30
CA ARG A 63 5.28 2.09 1.04
C ARG A 63 5.85 0.84 1.72
N MET A 64 5.72 0.76 3.03
CA MET A 64 6.23 -0.35 3.85
C MET A 64 5.35 -1.62 3.77
N SER A 65 4.10 -1.50 3.33
CA SER A 65 3.19 -2.62 3.14
C SER A 65 3.29 -3.24 1.74
N GLY A 66 2.84 -4.50 1.61
CA GLY A 66 2.62 -5.15 0.31
C GLY A 66 1.44 -4.59 -0.47
N GLY A 67 0.97 -5.37 -1.44
CA GLY A 67 -0.14 -4.99 -2.32
C GLY A 67 0.31 -4.25 -3.58
N GLY A 68 -0.66 -3.95 -4.46
CA GLY A 68 -0.45 -3.31 -5.76
C GLY A 68 -0.19 -1.81 -5.70
N THR A 69 0.25 -1.24 -6.81
CA THR A 69 0.45 0.21 -6.96
C THR A 69 -0.89 0.94 -6.90
N ILE A 70 -0.94 2.03 -6.16
CA ILE A 70 -2.07 2.96 -6.13
C ILE A 70 -1.63 4.35 -6.60
N TYR A 71 -2.59 5.07 -7.18
CA TYR A 71 -2.50 6.50 -7.46
C TYR A 71 -3.37 7.27 -6.46
N THR A 72 -2.90 8.42 -6.01
CA THR A 72 -3.65 9.33 -5.15
C THR A 72 -3.29 10.78 -5.48
N ASP A 73 -4.22 11.67 -5.20
CA ASP A 73 -4.11 13.12 -5.40
C ASP A 73 -4.90 13.87 -4.31
N LEU A 74 -5.13 15.17 -4.48
CA LEU A 74 -5.94 15.96 -3.54
C LEU A 74 -7.43 15.61 -3.55
N GLY A 75 -7.89 14.81 -4.53
CA GLY A 75 -9.24 14.22 -4.55
C GLY A 75 -9.35 12.91 -3.79
N GLY A 76 -8.21 12.29 -3.47
CA GLY A 76 -8.13 11.06 -2.67
C GLY A 76 -7.77 11.33 -1.22
N TRP A 77 -8.10 10.39 -0.35
CA TRP A 77 -7.74 10.41 1.06
C TRP A 77 -7.06 9.12 1.47
N GLN A 78 -6.17 9.20 2.45
CA GLN A 78 -5.56 8.07 3.11
C GLN A 78 -5.91 8.09 4.59
N PHE A 79 -6.09 6.90 5.17
CA PHE A 79 -6.18 6.72 6.60
C PHE A 79 -5.15 5.69 7.06
N THR A 80 -4.61 5.89 8.24
CA THR A 80 -3.67 4.95 8.86
C THR A 80 -4.04 4.75 10.32
N PHE A 81 -4.21 3.50 10.74
CA PHE A 81 -4.25 3.10 12.13
C PHE A 81 -2.91 2.49 12.53
N ILE A 82 -2.38 2.94 13.65
CA ILE A 82 -1.14 2.44 14.24
C ILE A 82 -1.48 1.94 15.63
N GLU A 83 -1.32 0.66 15.87
CA GLU A 83 -1.66 0.00 17.13
C GLU A 83 -0.47 -0.82 17.64
N HIS A 84 -0.17 -0.68 18.93
CA HIS A 84 0.80 -1.55 19.57
C HIS A 84 0.14 -2.87 19.91
N SER A 85 0.57 -3.95 19.24
CA SER A 85 -0.03 -5.28 19.33
C SER A 85 0.96 -6.37 18.92
N ASP A 86 0.89 -7.49 19.63
CA ASP A 86 1.66 -8.71 19.32
C ASP A 86 0.90 -9.69 18.41
N GLN A 87 -0.26 -9.31 17.88
CA GLN A 87 -1.01 -10.13 16.92
C GLN A 87 -0.13 -10.46 15.71
N THR A 88 -0.20 -11.69 15.24
CA THR A 88 0.60 -12.19 14.12
C THR A 88 -0.16 -12.26 12.82
N GLN A 89 -1.49 -12.33 12.86
CA GLN A 89 -2.34 -12.45 11.68
C GLN A 89 -2.67 -11.09 11.07
N ILE A 90 -2.85 -11.07 9.75
CA ILE A 90 -3.39 -9.93 9.01
C ILE A 90 -4.91 -9.99 9.15
N ASP A 91 -5.49 -8.99 9.80
CA ASP A 91 -6.93 -8.82 9.92
C ASP A 91 -7.31 -7.39 9.54
N PHE A 92 -8.10 -7.25 8.49
CA PHE A 92 -8.58 -5.96 8.02
C PHE A 92 -9.93 -5.56 8.64
N SER A 93 -10.71 -6.53 9.14
CA SER A 93 -12.13 -6.34 9.49
C SER A 93 -12.35 -5.23 10.49
N GLN A 94 -11.54 -5.18 11.54
CA GLN A 94 -11.66 -4.19 12.62
C GLN A 94 -11.39 -2.73 12.16
N TYR A 95 -10.65 -2.54 11.06
CA TYR A 95 -10.28 -1.21 10.56
C TYR A 95 -11.22 -0.71 9.48
N ILE A 96 -11.82 -1.61 8.71
CA ILE A 96 -12.64 -1.26 7.55
C ILE A 96 -14.10 -0.98 7.90
N GLY A 97 -14.63 -1.61 8.97
CA GLY A 97 -16.02 -1.40 9.41
C GLY A 97 -16.38 0.08 9.53
N PRO A 98 -15.63 0.88 10.31
CA PRO A 98 -15.89 2.31 10.45
C PRO A 98 -15.83 3.10 9.12
N VAL A 99 -15.01 2.65 8.15
CA VAL A 99 -14.95 3.26 6.82
C VAL A 99 -16.24 2.99 6.03
N VAL A 100 -16.70 1.74 6.05
CA VAL A 100 -17.96 1.34 5.39
C VAL A 100 -19.13 2.10 5.99
N ASP A 101 -19.21 2.18 7.33
CA ASP A 101 -20.28 2.87 8.04
C ASP A 101 -20.30 4.38 7.70
N ALA A 102 -19.12 5.01 7.64
CA ALA A 102 -19.00 6.41 7.26
C ALA A 102 -19.49 6.66 5.82
N VAL A 103 -19.13 5.81 4.87
CA VAL A 103 -19.52 5.97 3.46
C VAL A 103 -21.02 5.70 3.28
N ARG A 104 -21.59 4.75 4.03
CA ARG A 104 -23.03 4.48 4.06
C ARG A 104 -23.83 5.64 4.65
N GLU A 105 -23.34 6.25 5.74
CA GLU A 105 -23.96 7.46 6.30
C GLU A 105 -24.01 8.61 5.29
N LEU A 106 -22.99 8.72 4.43
CA LEU A 106 -22.98 9.72 3.36
C LEU A 106 -23.96 9.41 2.21
N GLY A 107 -24.56 8.22 2.20
CA GLY A 107 -25.59 7.82 1.24
C GLY A 107 -25.11 6.92 0.10
N ALA A 108 -23.87 6.42 0.14
CA ALA A 108 -23.37 5.45 -0.83
C ALA A 108 -23.42 4.01 -0.27
N ASP A 109 -23.88 3.06 -1.09
CA ASP A 109 -23.99 1.64 -0.70
C ASP A 109 -22.62 0.95 -0.79
N ALA A 110 -21.83 1.14 0.27
CA ALA A 110 -20.49 0.57 0.37
C ALA A 110 -20.53 -0.87 0.91
N ASP A 111 -19.66 -1.72 0.37
CA ASP A 111 -19.53 -3.12 0.76
C ASP A 111 -18.05 -3.54 0.83
N PHE A 112 -17.77 -4.69 1.46
CA PHE A 112 -16.46 -5.27 1.61
C PHE A 112 -16.35 -6.58 0.82
N ASN A 113 -15.31 -6.73 -0.01
CA ASN A 113 -15.12 -7.91 -0.85
C ASN A 113 -14.56 -9.14 -0.12
N GLY A 114 -14.35 -9.06 1.20
CA GLY A 114 -13.82 -10.15 2.01
C GLY A 114 -12.29 -10.29 2.02
N ARG A 115 -11.55 -9.50 1.21
CA ARG A 115 -10.09 -9.52 1.18
C ARG A 115 -9.48 -8.21 1.68
N ASN A 116 -9.44 -7.18 0.86
CA ASN A 116 -8.82 -5.89 1.20
C ASN A 116 -9.43 -4.68 0.48
N ASP A 117 -10.43 -4.90 -0.36
CA ASP A 117 -11.06 -3.86 -1.14
C ASP A 117 -12.46 -3.52 -0.63
N LEU A 118 -12.79 -2.23 -0.59
CA LEU A 118 -14.14 -1.75 -0.37
C LEU A 118 -14.74 -1.32 -1.70
N LEU A 119 -16.00 -1.67 -1.91
CA LEU A 119 -16.69 -1.55 -3.19
C LEU A 119 -17.96 -0.71 -3.05
N ILE A 120 -18.33 -0.01 -4.13
CA ILE A 120 -19.64 0.54 -4.38
C ILE A 120 -20.09 0.05 -5.76
N GLY A 121 -21.24 -0.63 -5.84
CA GLY A 121 -21.72 -1.18 -7.09
C GLY A 121 -20.72 -2.11 -7.80
N GLY A 122 -19.97 -2.92 -7.03
CA GLY A 122 -18.96 -3.84 -7.52
C GLY A 122 -17.64 -3.19 -7.97
N ARG A 123 -17.50 -1.87 -7.90
CA ARG A 123 -16.28 -1.13 -8.25
C ARG A 123 -15.55 -0.67 -6.99
N LYS A 124 -14.23 -0.82 -6.99
CA LYS A 124 -13.37 -0.48 -5.86
C LYS A 124 -13.28 1.04 -5.65
N PHE A 125 -13.53 1.49 -4.42
CA PHE A 125 -13.28 2.87 -4.00
C PHE A 125 -12.19 2.98 -2.93
N SER A 126 -11.82 1.84 -2.30
CA SER A 126 -10.79 1.78 -1.27
C SER A 126 -9.98 0.50 -1.39
N GLY A 127 -8.69 0.60 -1.22
CA GLY A 127 -7.78 -0.52 -1.05
C GLY A 127 -7.07 -0.42 0.29
N ASN A 128 -6.91 -1.55 0.97
CA ASN A 128 -6.32 -1.63 2.30
C ASN A 128 -5.08 -2.50 2.32
N ALA A 129 -4.12 -2.18 3.17
CA ALA A 129 -2.91 -2.95 3.37
C ALA A 129 -2.44 -2.85 4.82
N GLN A 130 -1.71 -3.87 5.28
CA GLN A 130 -1.09 -3.89 6.60
C GLN A 130 0.39 -4.20 6.48
N TYR A 131 1.16 -3.68 7.41
CA TYR A 131 2.50 -4.15 7.69
C TYR A 131 2.76 -4.14 9.20
N ARG A 132 3.84 -4.78 9.61
CA ARG A 132 4.20 -4.94 11.00
C ARG A 132 5.62 -4.46 11.25
N LEU A 133 5.78 -3.87 12.41
CA LEU A 133 7.06 -3.64 13.06
C LEU A 133 7.05 -4.39 14.40
N PRO A 134 8.18 -4.61 15.07
CA PRO A 134 8.20 -5.29 16.36
C PRO A 134 7.25 -4.64 17.39
N GLY A 135 6.22 -5.39 17.80
CA GLY A 135 5.18 -4.94 18.73
C GLY A 135 4.23 -3.88 18.17
N CYS A 136 4.12 -3.72 16.85
CA CYS A 136 3.25 -2.72 16.24
C CYS A 136 2.63 -3.20 14.93
N ILE A 137 1.34 -2.95 14.77
CA ILE A 137 0.58 -3.15 13.53
C ILE A 137 0.29 -1.78 12.93
N VAL A 138 0.53 -1.64 11.64
CA VAL A 138 0.13 -0.48 10.85
C VAL A 138 -0.84 -0.94 9.77
N HIS A 139 -2.08 -0.47 9.87
CA HIS A 139 -3.11 -0.67 8.85
C HIS A 139 -3.37 0.66 8.16
N HIS A 140 -3.25 0.69 6.85
CA HIS A 140 -3.58 1.87 6.07
C HIS A 140 -4.46 1.54 4.87
N GLY A 141 -5.28 2.50 4.49
CA GLY A 141 -6.17 2.42 3.34
C GLY A 141 -6.24 3.71 2.56
N SER A 142 -6.61 3.58 1.31
CA SER A 142 -6.89 4.70 0.40
C SER A 142 -8.39 4.86 0.18
N LEU A 143 -8.85 6.07 -0.05
CA LEU A 143 -10.23 6.40 -0.39
C LEU A 143 -10.23 7.23 -1.67
N LEU A 144 -10.86 6.73 -2.72
CA LEU A 144 -11.12 7.48 -3.94
C LEU A 144 -12.39 8.33 -3.69
N TYR A 145 -12.21 9.57 -3.23
CA TYR A 145 -13.34 10.47 -3.00
C TYR A 145 -13.73 11.20 -4.28
N ASP A 146 -12.79 11.92 -4.88
CA ASP A 146 -12.94 12.71 -6.10
C ASP A 146 -11.63 12.75 -6.89
N THR A 147 -10.94 11.60 -6.94
CA THR A 147 -9.64 11.40 -7.56
C THR A 147 -9.73 11.50 -9.08
N ASP A 148 -8.70 12.07 -9.73
CA ASP A 148 -8.58 12.06 -11.19
C ASP A 148 -8.27 10.65 -11.71
N LEU A 149 -9.33 9.91 -12.05
CA LEU A 149 -9.22 8.54 -12.58
C LEU A 149 -8.59 8.49 -13.97
N ALA A 150 -8.59 9.59 -14.73
CA ALA A 150 -7.91 9.65 -16.03
C ALA A 150 -6.39 9.75 -15.82
N GLN A 151 -5.95 10.60 -14.91
CA GLN A 151 -4.54 10.69 -14.54
C GLN A 151 -4.04 9.38 -13.90
N MET A 152 -4.85 8.74 -13.04
CA MET A 152 -4.57 7.42 -12.49
C MET A 152 -4.29 6.40 -13.61
N ALA A 153 -5.18 6.32 -14.60
CA ALA A 153 -5.05 5.37 -15.71
C ALA A 153 -3.78 5.63 -16.53
N ALA A 154 -3.49 6.89 -16.84
CA ALA A 154 -2.31 7.27 -17.62
C ALA A 154 -1.01 7.00 -16.86
N ALA A 155 -0.99 7.23 -15.55
CA ALA A 155 0.18 7.05 -14.70
C ALA A 155 0.52 5.58 -14.41
N THR A 156 -0.49 4.68 -14.43
CA THR A 156 -0.33 3.24 -14.14
C THR A 156 -0.30 2.35 -15.39
N THR A 157 -0.43 2.91 -16.58
CA THR A 157 -0.34 2.17 -17.84
C THR A 157 1.10 2.06 -18.29
N VAL A 158 1.72 0.91 -18.11
CA VAL A 158 3.13 0.66 -18.43
C VAL A 158 3.39 0.57 -19.93
N ASP A 159 2.40 0.11 -20.71
CA ASP A 159 2.54 -0.05 -22.16
C ASP A 159 2.19 1.26 -22.91
N PRO A 160 3.20 1.96 -23.48
CA PRO A 160 2.99 3.22 -24.19
C PRO A 160 2.15 3.05 -25.48
N TYR A 161 2.04 1.83 -26.03
CA TYR A 161 1.25 1.54 -27.21
C TYR A 161 -0.22 1.22 -26.91
N LYS A 162 -0.59 1.04 -25.64
CA LYS A 162 -2.00 0.92 -25.27
C LYS A 162 -2.71 2.24 -25.51
N ILE A 163 -3.76 2.21 -26.32
CA ILE A 163 -4.58 3.39 -26.61
C ILE A 163 -5.11 3.93 -25.27
N GLN A 164 -4.78 5.16 -24.93
CA GLN A 164 -5.11 5.81 -23.65
C GLN A 164 -6.60 5.70 -23.30
N SER A 165 -7.48 5.77 -24.31
CA SER A 165 -8.94 5.59 -24.15
C SER A 165 -9.34 4.22 -23.61
N LYS A 166 -8.64 3.14 -24.01
CA LYS A 166 -8.90 1.78 -23.52
C LYS A 166 -8.43 1.61 -22.07
N SER A 167 -7.30 2.23 -21.70
CA SER A 167 -6.79 2.20 -20.32
C SER A 167 -7.74 2.93 -19.38
N ILE A 168 -8.23 4.11 -19.74
CA ILE A 168 -9.19 4.88 -18.93
C ILE A 168 -10.49 4.09 -18.73
N LYS A 169 -11.03 3.47 -19.79
CA LYS A 169 -12.23 2.64 -19.68
C LYS A 169 -11.98 1.47 -18.71
N SER A 170 -10.88 0.73 -18.88
CA SER A 170 -10.53 -0.40 -18.02
C SER A 170 -10.33 0.00 -16.55
N VAL A 171 -9.84 1.19 -16.25
CA VAL A 171 -9.75 1.70 -14.87
C VAL A 171 -11.13 2.01 -14.34
N ARG A 172 -11.97 2.74 -15.09
CA ARG A 172 -13.34 3.08 -14.67
C ARG A 172 -14.26 1.87 -14.49
N ASP A 173 -13.98 0.78 -15.17
CA ASP A 173 -14.73 -0.47 -14.99
C ASP A 173 -14.41 -1.16 -13.66
N ARG A 174 -13.24 -0.87 -13.07
CA ARG A 174 -12.74 -1.51 -11.85
C ARG A 174 -12.81 -0.64 -10.61
N VAL A 175 -12.68 0.69 -10.76
CA VAL A 175 -12.65 1.65 -9.66
C VAL A 175 -13.71 2.73 -9.83
N THR A 176 -14.06 3.38 -8.72
CA THR A 176 -15.03 4.48 -8.71
C THR A 176 -14.70 5.48 -7.61
N ASN A 177 -15.11 6.73 -7.79
CA ASN A 177 -15.06 7.74 -6.75
C ASN A 177 -16.30 7.66 -5.86
N ILE A 178 -16.14 7.84 -4.55
CA ILE A 178 -17.25 7.91 -3.60
C ILE A 178 -18.21 9.06 -3.98
N SER A 179 -17.66 10.21 -4.39
CA SER A 179 -18.46 11.40 -4.75
C SER A 179 -19.49 11.17 -5.86
N GLU A 180 -19.26 10.20 -6.74
CA GLU A 180 -20.16 9.83 -7.83
C GLU A 180 -21.43 9.10 -7.34
N HIS A 181 -21.41 8.58 -6.12
CA HIS A 181 -22.49 7.78 -5.53
C HIS A 181 -23.22 8.49 -4.39
N LEU A 182 -22.83 9.71 -4.06
CA LEU A 182 -23.51 10.50 -3.04
C LEU A 182 -24.73 11.23 -3.61
N PRO A 183 -25.80 11.44 -2.82
CA PRO A 183 -26.95 12.25 -3.25
C PRO A 183 -26.57 13.66 -3.72
N ARG A 184 -25.49 14.20 -3.14
CA ARG A 184 -24.83 15.42 -3.58
C ARG A 184 -23.33 15.32 -3.28
N LYS A 185 -22.49 15.86 -4.16
CA LYS A 185 -21.06 15.99 -3.90
C LYS A 185 -20.84 16.94 -2.69
N LEU A 186 -20.08 16.48 -1.71
CA LEU A 186 -19.75 17.26 -0.53
C LEU A 186 -18.41 17.99 -0.71
N PRO A 187 -18.22 19.16 -0.09
CA PRO A 187 -16.90 19.75 0.07
C PRO A 187 -15.96 18.81 0.82
N ALA A 188 -14.67 18.83 0.47
CA ALA A 188 -13.65 17.94 1.03
C ALA A 188 -13.61 17.96 2.58
N GLU A 189 -13.80 19.13 3.20
CA GLU A 189 -13.82 19.25 4.66
C GLU A 189 -15.04 18.59 5.31
N GLN A 190 -16.21 18.60 4.65
CA GLN A 190 -17.39 17.90 5.15
C GLN A 190 -17.22 16.38 5.03
N PHE A 191 -16.65 15.89 3.93
CA PHE A 191 -16.28 14.49 3.79
C PHE A 191 -15.30 14.07 4.88
N LYS A 192 -14.21 14.82 5.06
CA LYS A 192 -13.23 14.61 6.12
C LYS A 192 -13.86 14.54 7.51
N ALA A 193 -14.74 15.50 7.84
CA ALA A 193 -15.40 15.54 9.14
C ALA A 193 -16.26 14.30 9.39
N CYS A 194 -17.01 13.84 8.40
CA CYS A 194 -17.77 12.59 8.49
C CYS A 194 -16.86 11.39 8.71
N MET A 195 -15.82 11.23 7.88
CA MET A 195 -14.87 10.12 8.01
C MET A 195 -14.21 10.11 9.40
N LEU A 196 -13.70 11.25 9.88
CA LEU A 196 -13.04 11.34 11.19
C LEU A 196 -14.00 10.96 12.34
N ARG A 197 -15.26 11.35 12.29
CA ARG A 197 -16.25 11.00 13.33
C ARG A 197 -16.37 9.48 13.50
N HIS A 198 -16.38 8.72 12.42
CA HIS A 198 -16.42 7.26 12.46
C HIS A 198 -15.07 6.63 12.82
N LEU A 199 -13.99 7.10 12.19
CA LEU A 199 -12.67 6.52 12.35
C LEU A 199 -12.06 6.75 13.74
N MET A 200 -12.39 7.88 14.39
CA MET A 200 -11.92 8.21 15.76
C MET A 200 -12.62 7.41 16.85
N ARG A 201 -13.70 6.69 16.53
CA ARG A 201 -14.43 5.83 17.49
C ARG A 201 -14.76 6.52 18.82
N GLY A 202 -15.15 7.80 18.76
CA GLY A 202 -15.48 8.62 19.92
C GLY A 202 -14.28 9.28 20.62
N SER A 203 -13.05 9.02 20.22
CA SER A 203 -11.90 9.75 20.73
C SER A 203 -11.90 11.18 20.24
N THR A 204 -11.53 12.13 21.12
CA THR A 204 -11.39 13.56 20.77
C THR A 204 -9.95 14.05 20.95
N GLN A 205 -9.04 13.15 21.33
CA GLN A 205 -7.64 13.51 21.56
C GLN A 205 -6.92 13.78 20.24
N THR A 206 -6.10 14.82 20.24
CA THR A 206 -5.25 15.20 19.11
C THR A 206 -3.82 15.35 19.58
N TYR A 207 -2.91 14.65 18.91
CA TYR A 207 -1.49 14.82 19.13
C TYR A 207 -0.92 15.87 18.16
N CYS A 208 -0.25 16.89 18.70
CA CYS A 208 0.47 17.88 17.91
C CYS A 208 1.98 17.60 18.01
N PRO A 209 2.66 17.24 16.91
CA PRO A 209 4.09 17.04 16.91
C PRO A 209 4.85 18.25 17.44
N THR A 210 5.81 18.04 18.33
CA THR A 210 6.75 19.07 18.77
C THR A 210 7.76 19.39 17.66
N PRO A 211 8.51 20.50 17.76
CA PRO A 211 9.60 20.79 16.80
C PRO A 211 10.63 19.66 16.71
N ALA A 212 10.93 18.96 17.82
CA ALA A 212 11.83 17.81 17.82
C ALA A 212 11.23 16.60 17.10
N ASP A 213 9.93 16.32 17.32
CA ASP A 213 9.21 15.30 16.57
C ASP A 213 9.23 15.62 15.07
N ASP A 214 8.93 16.87 14.67
CA ASP A 214 8.89 17.29 13.27
C ASP A 214 10.27 17.12 12.58
N ALA A 215 11.34 17.52 13.25
CA ALA A 215 12.70 17.34 12.75
C ALA A 215 13.01 15.84 12.52
N ARG A 216 12.63 14.98 13.47
CA ARG A 216 12.84 13.51 13.33
C ARG A 216 11.98 12.92 12.21
N ILE A 217 10.73 13.32 12.10
CA ILE A 217 9.82 12.90 11.04
C ILE A 217 10.39 13.24 9.66
N ARG A 218 10.92 14.47 9.48
CA ARG A 218 11.56 14.89 8.23
C ARG A 218 12.82 14.07 7.90
N ALA A 219 13.63 13.77 8.90
CA ALA A 219 14.79 12.90 8.70
C ALA A 219 14.40 11.49 8.26
N LEU A 220 13.34 10.91 8.87
CA LEU A 220 12.80 9.61 8.47
C LEU A 220 12.16 9.65 7.07
N ALA A 221 11.48 10.74 6.73
CA ALA A 221 10.89 10.95 5.42
C ALA A 221 11.98 10.91 4.33
N GLU A 222 13.08 11.62 4.53
CA GLU A 222 14.20 11.63 3.58
C GLU A 222 14.89 10.26 3.51
N GLU A 223 15.30 9.70 4.65
CA GLU A 223 16.05 8.43 4.72
C GLU A 223 15.29 7.24 4.13
N LYS A 224 14.00 7.10 4.46
CA LYS A 224 13.24 5.87 4.21
C LYS A 224 12.28 5.94 3.01
N PHE A 225 11.90 7.13 2.58
CA PHE A 225 10.84 7.28 1.58
C PHE A 225 11.22 8.17 0.40
N ALA A 226 11.99 9.24 0.59
CA ALA A 226 12.38 10.15 -0.50
C ALA A 226 13.69 9.72 -1.17
N ALA A 227 14.61 9.11 -0.43
CA ALA A 227 15.90 8.70 -0.96
C ALA A 227 15.74 7.78 -2.19
N TRP A 228 16.59 7.98 -3.20
CA TRP A 228 16.54 7.21 -4.44
C TRP A 228 16.61 5.70 -4.20
N ASP A 229 17.47 5.25 -3.28
CA ASP A 229 17.62 3.84 -2.93
C ASP A 229 16.36 3.26 -2.28
N ALA A 230 15.60 4.03 -1.53
CA ALA A 230 14.34 3.60 -0.94
C ALA A 230 13.26 3.37 -2.00
N VAL A 231 13.23 4.20 -3.04
CA VAL A 231 12.26 4.15 -4.13
C VAL A 231 12.67 3.13 -5.20
N TYR A 232 13.92 3.19 -5.68
CA TYR A 232 14.39 2.46 -6.87
C TYR A 232 15.47 1.41 -6.58
N GLY A 233 16.26 1.56 -5.50
CA GLY A 233 17.52 0.85 -5.29
C GLY A 233 17.44 -0.66 -5.05
N ARG A 234 16.27 -1.27 -5.09
CA ARG A 234 16.07 -2.68 -4.70
C ARG A 234 15.76 -3.60 -5.88
N ASN A 235 16.53 -3.51 -6.97
CA ASN A 235 16.40 -4.44 -8.08
C ASN A 235 17.60 -5.42 -8.11
N PRO A 236 17.55 -6.61 -7.48
CA PRO A 236 18.60 -7.59 -7.57
C PRO A 236 18.74 -8.12 -9.02
N ARG A 237 19.95 -8.49 -9.41
CA ARG A 237 20.20 -9.21 -10.67
C ARG A 237 19.50 -10.56 -10.60
N PHE A 238 18.90 -10.97 -11.72
CA PHE A 238 18.29 -12.30 -11.84
C PHE A 238 18.49 -12.84 -13.26
N ASN A 239 18.54 -14.17 -13.38
CA ASN A 239 18.56 -14.88 -14.66
C ASN A 239 17.34 -15.79 -14.85
N ILE A 240 16.56 -16.00 -13.80
CA ILE A 240 15.32 -16.77 -13.83
C ILE A 240 14.21 -15.96 -13.14
N GLU A 241 13.05 -15.87 -13.80
CA GLU A 241 11.84 -15.35 -13.22
C GLU A 241 10.72 -16.40 -13.25
N ARG A 242 9.97 -16.50 -12.17
CA ARG A 242 8.79 -17.36 -12.06
C ARG A 242 7.68 -16.63 -11.35
N THR A 243 6.51 -16.58 -11.99
CA THR A 243 5.32 -15.93 -11.44
C THR A 243 4.23 -16.96 -11.19
N GLY A 244 3.54 -16.82 -10.06
CA GLY A 244 2.37 -17.63 -9.71
C GLY A 244 1.30 -16.76 -9.03
N HIS A 245 0.04 -17.22 -9.13
CA HIS A 245 -1.10 -16.65 -8.44
C HIS A 245 -1.57 -17.63 -7.36
N PHE A 246 -1.62 -17.17 -6.12
CA PHE A 246 -1.98 -17.95 -4.94
C PHE A 246 -3.08 -17.23 -4.16
N ALA A 247 -3.58 -17.84 -3.09
CA ALA A 247 -4.58 -17.21 -2.22
C ALA A 247 -4.11 -15.86 -1.67
N GLY A 248 -2.83 -15.72 -1.35
CA GLY A 248 -2.21 -14.48 -0.87
C GLY A 248 -2.02 -13.41 -1.94
N GLY A 249 -2.16 -13.73 -3.24
CA GLY A 249 -1.95 -12.78 -4.33
C GLY A 249 -1.02 -13.29 -5.43
N LYS A 250 -0.47 -12.34 -6.19
CA LYS A 250 0.51 -12.60 -7.25
C LYS A 250 1.91 -12.54 -6.66
N PHE A 251 2.66 -13.63 -6.80
CA PHE A 251 4.07 -13.72 -6.39
C PHE A 251 4.95 -13.89 -7.62
N THR A 252 6.04 -13.14 -7.67
CA THR A 252 7.09 -13.29 -8.69
C THR A 252 8.42 -13.53 -7.99
N PHE A 253 9.01 -14.69 -8.22
CA PHE A 253 10.36 -15.01 -7.77
C PHE A 253 11.36 -14.62 -8.86
N ARG A 254 12.34 -13.82 -8.50
CA ARG A 254 13.52 -13.52 -9.33
C ARG A 254 14.73 -14.15 -8.68
N LEU A 255 15.39 -15.02 -9.42
CA LEU A 255 16.46 -15.88 -8.93
C LEU A 255 17.71 -15.66 -9.76
N ASP A 256 18.85 -15.50 -9.10
CA ASP A 256 20.17 -15.68 -9.72
C ASP A 256 20.63 -17.11 -9.45
N VAL A 257 20.58 -17.94 -10.49
CA VAL A 257 20.97 -19.37 -10.41
C VAL A 257 22.30 -19.57 -11.13
N GLN A 258 23.28 -20.05 -10.39
CA GLN A 258 24.62 -20.35 -10.92
C GLN A 258 24.97 -21.82 -10.62
N ARG A 259 25.37 -22.55 -11.64
CA ARG A 259 25.74 -23.99 -11.54
C ARG A 259 24.65 -24.84 -10.87
N GLY A 260 23.36 -24.48 -11.10
CA GLY A 260 22.21 -25.19 -10.54
C GLY A 260 21.88 -24.88 -9.08
N VAL A 261 22.53 -23.87 -8.48
CA VAL A 261 22.26 -23.38 -7.11
C VAL A 261 21.69 -21.96 -7.15
N ILE A 262 20.69 -21.68 -6.35
CA ILE A 262 20.12 -20.34 -6.19
C ILE A 262 21.09 -19.51 -5.34
N CYS A 263 21.89 -18.66 -5.98
CA CYS A 263 22.85 -17.80 -5.31
C CYS A 263 22.18 -16.56 -4.69
N GLN A 264 21.12 -16.06 -5.34
CA GLN A 264 20.32 -14.93 -4.84
C GLN A 264 18.86 -15.15 -5.21
N ALA A 265 17.97 -14.78 -4.32
CA ALA A 265 16.53 -14.77 -4.56
C ALA A 265 15.92 -13.45 -4.13
N SER A 266 14.87 -13.06 -4.80
CA SER A 266 13.97 -11.97 -4.37
C SER A 266 12.53 -12.32 -4.73
N VAL A 267 11.61 -11.86 -3.89
CA VAL A 267 10.16 -12.07 -4.06
C VAL A 267 9.48 -10.74 -4.26
N TRP A 268 8.73 -10.63 -5.34
CA TRP A 268 8.05 -9.42 -5.79
C TRP A 268 6.57 -9.72 -6.08
N GLY A 269 5.77 -8.70 -6.19
CA GLY A 269 4.40 -8.83 -6.66
C GLY A 269 3.39 -8.09 -5.82
N ASP A 270 2.12 -8.34 -6.13
CA ASP A 270 0.95 -7.84 -5.42
C ASP A 270 0.40 -8.96 -4.51
N PHE A 271 0.94 -9.04 -3.29
CA PHE A 271 0.55 -10.08 -2.34
C PHE A 271 0.51 -9.59 -0.90
N PHE A 272 -0.22 -10.35 -0.09
CA PHE A 272 -0.24 -10.25 1.37
C PHE A 272 0.30 -11.54 1.96
N SER A 273 1.22 -11.43 2.89
CA SER A 273 1.86 -12.57 3.57
C SER A 273 2.15 -12.20 5.02
N THR A 274 2.05 -13.18 5.91
CA THR A 274 2.49 -13.07 7.31
C THR A 274 4.01 -13.06 7.44
N LEU A 275 4.70 -13.61 6.43
CA LEU A 275 6.16 -13.59 6.33
C LEU A 275 6.62 -12.48 5.39
N SER A 276 7.79 -11.91 5.64
CA SER A 276 8.38 -10.94 4.74
C SER A 276 8.89 -11.60 3.45
N ALA A 277 8.91 -10.84 2.35
CA ALA A 277 9.47 -11.32 1.09
C ALA A 277 10.95 -11.71 1.25
N GLU A 278 11.67 -11.00 2.11
CA GLU A 278 13.06 -11.28 2.43
C GLU A 278 13.21 -12.64 3.14
N THR A 279 12.30 -12.97 4.07
CA THR A 279 12.27 -14.28 4.74
C THR A 279 12.02 -15.41 3.74
N ILE A 280 11.04 -15.23 2.85
CA ILE A 280 10.71 -16.20 1.81
C ILE A 280 11.91 -16.38 0.84
N ALA A 281 12.54 -15.29 0.43
CA ALA A 281 13.71 -15.32 -0.46
C ALA A 281 14.91 -16.00 0.21
N ALA A 282 15.18 -15.68 1.48
CA ALA A 282 16.27 -16.29 2.23
C ALA A 282 16.12 -17.80 2.37
N ALA A 283 14.89 -18.29 2.56
CA ALA A 283 14.64 -19.73 2.69
C ALA A 283 15.09 -20.54 1.46
N VAL A 284 14.97 -19.98 0.25
CA VAL A 284 15.37 -20.69 -0.99
C VAL A 284 16.80 -20.37 -1.44
N THR A 285 17.45 -19.38 -0.84
CA THR A 285 18.83 -19.03 -1.19
C THR A 285 19.80 -20.11 -0.70
N GLY A 286 20.71 -20.53 -1.55
CA GLY A 286 21.68 -21.58 -1.28
C GLY A 286 21.19 -22.99 -1.62
N CYS A 287 19.90 -23.21 -1.91
CA CYS A 287 19.40 -24.51 -2.29
C CYS A 287 19.61 -24.79 -3.79
N ARG A 288 19.55 -26.07 -4.19
CA ARG A 288 19.57 -26.46 -5.61
C ARG A 288 18.25 -25.99 -6.27
N TYR A 289 18.37 -25.52 -7.51
CA TYR A 289 17.20 -25.12 -8.31
C TYR A 289 16.49 -26.33 -8.90
N ASP A 290 15.91 -27.14 -8.04
CA ASP A 290 15.01 -28.24 -8.37
C ASP A 290 13.82 -28.25 -7.42
N ARG A 291 12.71 -28.87 -7.85
CA ARG A 291 11.45 -28.85 -7.12
C ARG A 291 11.56 -29.41 -5.70
N ALA A 292 12.27 -30.52 -5.53
CA ALA A 292 12.38 -31.20 -4.23
C ALA A 292 13.18 -30.34 -3.25
N SER A 293 14.32 -29.81 -3.67
CA SER A 293 15.20 -28.96 -2.86
C SER A 293 14.49 -27.67 -2.44
N VAL A 294 13.80 -26.99 -3.38
CA VAL A 294 13.06 -25.76 -3.10
C VAL A 294 11.91 -26.02 -2.13
N LEU A 295 11.11 -27.09 -2.32
CA LEU A 295 10.03 -27.42 -1.40
C LEU A 295 10.54 -27.76 0.01
N THR A 296 11.64 -28.49 0.11
CA THR A 296 12.29 -28.81 1.38
C THR A 296 12.77 -27.55 2.09
N ALA A 297 13.39 -26.63 1.35
CA ALA A 297 13.87 -25.36 1.88
C ALA A 297 12.71 -24.46 2.39
N LEU A 298 11.62 -24.35 1.62
CA LEU A 298 10.43 -23.59 2.02
C LEU A 298 9.79 -24.18 3.30
N ARG A 299 9.63 -25.49 3.39
CA ARG A 299 9.10 -26.16 4.58
C ARG A 299 9.99 -25.96 5.80
N ALA A 300 11.31 -26.08 5.64
CA ALA A 300 12.25 -25.82 6.72
C ALA A 300 12.21 -24.36 7.20
N GLY A 301 11.88 -23.42 6.30
CA GLY A 301 11.65 -22.02 6.62
C GLY A 301 10.28 -21.70 7.20
N GLY A 302 9.42 -22.71 7.44
CA GLY A 302 8.07 -22.51 7.98
C GLY A 302 7.08 -21.85 7.00
N ILE A 303 7.34 -21.95 5.69
CA ILE A 303 6.56 -21.26 4.64
C ILE A 303 5.40 -22.13 4.15
N ASP A 304 5.31 -23.37 4.59
CA ASP A 304 4.23 -24.29 4.23
C ASP A 304 2.90 -23.76 4.80
N GLY A 305 2.04 -23.25 3.93
CA GLY A 305 0.74 -22.67 4.29
C GLY A 305 0.77 -21.19 4.75
N ALA A 306 1.91 -20.52 4.73
CA ALA A 306 2.03 -19.09 5.09
C ALA A 306 1.84 -18.13 3.89
N VAL A 307 1.58 -18.69 2.68
CA VAL A 307 1.43 -17.94 1.42
C VAL A 307 0.09 -18.30 0.76
#